data_324833ccdfd139507b9c5102a681218d
#
_entry.id   324833ccdfd139507b9c5102a681218d
#
_cell.length_a   1.000
_cell.length_b   1.000
_cell.length_c   1.000
_cell.angle_alpha   90.00
_cell.angle_beta   90.00
_cell.angle_gamma   90.00
#
_symmetry.space_group_name_H-M   'P 1'
#
loop_
_entity.id
_entity.type
_entity.pdbx_description
1 polymer ?
#
loop_
_entity_poly.entity_id
_entity_poly.type
_entity_poly.pdbx_seq_one_letter_code
_entity_poly.pdbx_strand_id
1 'polypeptide(L)'
;MYKRQSDSWIVSEDRLSAPLTGIFCEKTQRFMTVNRLDKFVNNTLATHREGEVILSDKTSLGYTGFENKGGVATLSFGFPYREAPKSYIRKLTLAPAVTAYQLLKKGETILLTWQIVEGEVKDYSDFVRHTWEYCYDTYLPKPVDAPYSIEYMKQTLSQFFVSSFVDKYPLVYNSGIHLRTDACTSNGQAEVGFIGRVLLNAFNAWEYGWE
;
A
#
# COMPACT_ATOMS: atom_id res chain seq x y z
N MET A 1 17.91 7.41 0.28
CA MET A 1 17.73 6.19 -0.52
C MET A 1 18.03 5.00 0.36
N TYR A 2 17.05 4.32 0.88
CA TYR A 2 17.25 3.16 1.74
C TYR A 2 17.43 1.91 0.89
N LYS A 3 18.65 1.62 0.51
CA LYS A 3 19.03 0.31 0.00
C LYS A 3 19.22 -0.64 1.18
N ARG A 4 18.18 -1.13 1.76
CA ARG A 4 18.19 -2.43 2.41
C ARG A 4 17.16 -3.29 1.73
N GLN A 5 17.58 -3.84 0.64
CA GLN A 5 16.95 -5.00 0.08
C GLN A 5 17.25 -6.13 1.06
N SER A 6 16.26 -6.50 1.84
CA SER A 6 16.29 -7.79 2.52
C SER A 6 16.12 -8.85 1.45
N ASP A 7 16.85 -9.92 1.56
CA ASP A 7 16.68 -11.10 0.69
C ASP A 7 15.33 -11.79 0.89
N SER A 8 14.61 -11.40 1.92
CA SER A 8 13.28 -11.93 2.25
C SER A 8 12.42 -10.82 2.79
N TRP A 9 11.17 -10.75 2.33
CA TRP A 9 10.20 -9.81 2.84
C TRP A 9 8.80 -10.42 2.78
N ILE A 10 8.17 -10.55 3.93
CA ILE A 10 6.81 -11.05 4.10
C ILE A 10 6.00 -9.97 4.79
N VAL A 11 4.81 -9.72 4.27
CA VAL A 11 3.90 -8.71 4.78
C VAL A 11 2.49 -9.30 4.96
N SER A 12 1.75 -8.73 5.88
CA SER A 12 0.31 -8.98 5.99
C SER A 12 -0.41 -8.44 4.74
N GLU A 13 -1.40 -9.17 4.26
CA GLU A 13 -2.13 -8.85 3.01
C GLU A 13 -2.79 -7.46 3.04
N ASP A 14 -3.21 -6.98 4.20
CA ASP A 14 -3.83 -5.65 4.39
C ASP A 14 -2.83 -4.47 4.28
N ARG A 15 -1.54 -4.76 4.19
CA ARG A 15 -0.50 -3.75 3.94
C ARG A 15 -0.31 -3.41 2.48
N LEU A 16 -0.93 -4.16 1.60
CA LEU A 16 -0.77 -4.05 0.16
C LEU A 16 -2.02 -3.43 -0.48
N SER A 17 -1.82 -2.66 -1.54
CA SER A 17 -2.92 -2.12 -2.35
C SER A 17 -3.73 -3.20 -3.05
N ALA A 18 -3.09 -4.33 -3.36
CA ALA A 18 -3.69 -5.57 -3.77
C ALA A 18 -2.93 -6.73 -3.09
N PRO A 19 -3.60 -7.79 -2.62
CA PRO A 19 -2.96 -8.90 -1.92
C PRO A 19 -2.22 -9.81 -2.92
N LEU A 20 -1.16 -9.29 -3.46
CA LEU A 20 -0.39 -9.84 -4.58
C LEU A 20 1.10 -9.76 -4.28
N THR A 21 1.81 -10.81 -4.65
CA THR A 21 3.27 -10.84 -4.74
C THR A 21 3.70 -11.54 -6.02
N GLY A 22 4.75 -11.04 -6.65
CA GLY A 22 5.26 -11.62 -7.89
C GLY A 22 6.78 -11.66 -7.97
N ILE A 23 7.28 -12.56 -8.79
CA ILE A 23 8.69 -12.71 -9.15
C ILE A 23 8.79 -12.63 -10.67
N PHE A 24 9.76 -11.87 -11.15
CA PHE A 24 10.13 -11.80 -12.56
C PHE A 24 11.59 -12.19 -12.72
N CYS A 25 11.85 -13.07 -13.67
CA CYS A 25 13.20 -13.48 -14.05
C CYS A 25 13.59 -12.83 -15.37
N GLU A 26 14.49 -11.85 -15.30
CA GLU A 26 14.94 -11.08 -16.44
C GLU A 26 15.64 -11.94 -17.52
N LYS A 27 16.37 -12.98 -17.10
CA LYS A 27 17.08 -13.88 -18.03
C LYS A 27 16.15 -14.74 -18.88
N THR A 28 15.04 -15.18 -18.32
CA THR A 28 14.10 -16.08 -18.98
C THR A 28 12.83 -15.36 -19.45
N GLN A 29 12.67 -14.09 -19.08
CA GLN A 29 11.48 -13.29 -19.32
C GLN A 29 10.18 -13.91 -18.77
N ARG A 30 10.33 -14.82 -17.81
CA ARG A 30 9.20 -15.48 -17.14
C ARG A 30 8.87 -14.82 -15.83
N PHE A 31 7.60 -14.83 -15.51
CA PHE A 31 7.11 -14.36 -14.22
C PHE A 31 6.18 -15.40 -13.57
N MET A 32 6.01 -15.23 -12.25
CA MET A 32 5.01 -15.92 -11.46
C MET A 32 4.47 -14.94 -10.42
N THR A 33 3.14 -14.91 -10.25
CA THR A 33 2.47 -14.14 -9.20
C THR A 33 1.57 -15.01 -8.37
N VAL A 34 1.34 -14.60 -7.13
CA VAL A 34 0.35 -15.18 -6.21
C VAL A 34 -0.62 -14.10 -5.81
N ASN A 35 -1.90 -14.34 -6.04
CA ASN A 35 -2.99 -13.43 -5.73
C ASN A 35 -3.94 -14.08 -4.75
N ARG A 36 -4.39 -13.36 -3.73
CA ARG A 36 -5.53 -13.78 -2.92
C ARG A 36 -6.83 -13.46 -3.64
N LEU A 37 -7.71 -14.44 -3.82
CA LEU A 37 -8.97 -14.22 -4.55
C LEU A 37 -10.14 -13.84 -3.64
N ASP A 38 -10.23 -14.41 -2.47
CA ASP A 38 -11.30 -14.11 -1.54
C ASP A 38 -11.02 -12.84 -0.74
N LYS A 39 -12.07 -12.10 -0.43
CA LYS A 39 -11.95 -10.97 0.48
C LYS A 39 -11.60 -11.46 1.87
N PHE A 40 -10.53 -10.96 2.42
CA PHE A 40 -10.20 -11.27 3.80
C PHE A 40 -11.10 -10.49 4.77
N VAL A 41 -11.45 -11.14 5.86
CA VAL A 41 -12.11 -10.52 6.99
C VAL A 41 -11.05 -10.22 8.03
N ASN A 42 -10.99 -8.98 8.46
CA ASN A 42 -10.06 -8.53 9.48
C ASN A 42 -10.82 -7.96 10.69
N ASN A 43 -11.51 -8.82 11.40
CA ASN A 43 -12.12 -8.49 12.69
C ASN A 43 -11.16 -8.92 13.80
N THR A 44 -10.12 -8.15 14.01
CA THR A 44 -9.08 -8.51 14.95
C THR A 44 -9.34 -7.96 16.34
N LEU A 45 -9.89 -8.79 17.20
CA LEU A 45 -9.51 -8.75 18.60
C LEU A 45 -8.25 -9.61 18.73
N ALA A 46 -7.12 -8.99 18.93
CA ALA A 46 -5.86 -9.67 19.03
C ALA A 46 -5.25 -9.47 20.43
N THR A 47 -4.80 -10.55 21.03
CA THR A 47 -3.92 -10.47 22.21
C THR A 47 -2.49 -10.46 21.71
N HIS A 48 -1.78 -9.37 21.98
CA HIS A 48 -0.38 -9.21 21.59
C HIS A 48 0.55 -9.71 22.70
N ARG A 49 1.47 -10.58 22.32
CA ARG A 49 2.69 -10.87 23.06
C ARG A 49 3.88 -10.41 22.22
N GLU A 50 5.05 -10.36 22.81
CA GLU A 50 6.26 -9.98 22.09
C GLU A 50 6.49 -10.88 20.87
N GLY A 51 6.36 -10.30 19.67
CA GLY A 51 6.49 -11.02 18.40
C GLY A 51 5.35 -11.97 18.02
N GLU A 52 4.34 -12.13 18.86
CA GLU A 52 3.22 -13.04 18.64
C GLU A 52 1.87 -12.31 18.74
N VAL A 53 0.93 -12.71 17.90
CA VAL A 53 -0.44 -12.20 17.89
C VAL A 53 -1.41 -13.38 17.93
N ILE A 54 -2.24 -13.44 18.94
CA ILE A 54 -3.29 -14.48 19.06
C ILE A 54 -4.60 -13.87 18.59
N LEU A 55 -5.13 -14.39 17.50
CA LEU A 55 -6.38 -13.97 16.90
C LEU A 55 -7.53 -14.73 17.56
N SER A 56 -8.41 -14.01 18.24
CA SER A 56 -9.53 -14.61 18.98
C SER A 56 -10.85 -14.61 18.21
N ASP A 57 -10.92 -13.92 17.11
CA ASP A 57 -12.12 -13.78 16.30
C ASP A 57 -11.91 -14.24 14.86
N LYS A 58 -13.01 -14.31 14.11
CA LYS A 58 -12.97 -14.74 12.70
C LYS A 58 -12.17 -13.76 11.86
N THR A 59 -10.97 -14.14 11.56
CA THR A 59 -10.15 -13.47 10.57
C THR A 59 -9.71 -14.45 9.49
N SER A 60 -9.58 -13.97 8.27
CA SER A 60 -8.96 -14.70 7.19
C SER A 60 -7.74 -13.96 6.63
N LEU A 61 -7.23 -13.00 7.40
CA LEU A 61 -6.07 -12.21 7.03
C LEU A 61 -4.82 -13.09 6.97
N GLY A 62 -4.26 -13.18 5.79
CA GLY A 62 -3.06 -13.95 5.50
C GLY A 62 -1.83 -13.07 5.32
N TYR A 63 -0.82 -13.68 4.74
CA TYR A 63 0.41 -13.01 4.38
C TYR A 63 0.82 -13.38 2.95
N THR A 64 1.60 -12.49 2.34
CA THR A 64 2.27 -12.75 1.09
C THR A 64 3.66 -12.09 1.08
N GLY A 65 4.54 -12.58 0.24
CA GLY A 65 5.88 -12.03 0.14
C GLY A 65 6.83 -12.93 -0.62
N PHE A 66 8.10 -12.68 -0.45
CA PHE A 66 9.16 -13.49 -1.03
C PHE A 66 10.23 -13.84 0.01
N GLU A 67 10.84 -14.97 -0.16
CA GLU A 67 11.95 -15.46 0.65
C GLU A 67 13.08 -15.92 -0.25
N ASN A 68 14.31 -15.66 0.16
CA ASN A 68 15.47 -16.28 -0.45
C ASN A 68 15.86 -17.51 0.37
N LYS A 69 15.66 -18.67 -0.19
CA LYS A 69 16.02 -19.96 0.44
C LYS A 69 17.19 -20.58 -0.29
N GLY A 70 18.39 -20.37 0.26
CA GLY A 70 19.61 -20.92 -0.34
C GLY A 70 19.94 -20.38 -1.73
N GLY A 71 19.67 -19.11 -1.99
CA GLY A 71 19.87 -18.47 -3.30
C GLY A 71 18.71 -18.64 -4.27
N VAL A 72 17.62 -19.30 -3.87
CA VAL A 72 16.41 -19.47 -4.70
C VAL A 72 15.34 -18.50 -4.25
N ALA A 73 14.90 -17.62 -5.15
CA ALA A 73 13.76 -16.76 -4.92
C ALA A 73 12.48 -17.60 -4.86
N THR A 74 11.76 -17.47 -3.75
CA THR A 74 10.55 -18.25 -3.46
C THR A 74 9.42 -17.31 -3.10
N LEU A 75 8.27 -17.45 -3.75
CA LEU A 75 7.03 -16.81 -3.29
C LEU A 75 6.52 -17.52 -2.04
N SER A 76 6.15 -16.72 -1.06
CA SER A 76 5.65 -17.21 0.23
C SER A 76 4.30 -16.57 0.52
N PHE A 77 3.31 -17.38 0.80
CA PHE A 77 1.97 -16.92 1.13
C PHE A 77 1.30 -17.93 2.07
N GLY A 78 0.31 -17.49 2.79
CA GLY A 78 -0.39 -18.37 3.72
C GLY A 78 -1.24 -17.65 4.76
N PHE A 79 -1.67 -18.43 5.75
CA PHE A 79 -2.53 -18.01 6.84
C PHE A 79 -2.11 -18.70 8.15
N PRO A 80 -2.26 -18.09 9.32
CA PRO A 80 -2.57 -16.65 9.55
C PRO A 80 -1.42 -15.72 9.12
N TYR A 81 -1.67 -14.40 9.20
CA TYR A 81 -0.68 -13.42 8.74
C TYR A 81 0.62 -13.48 9.56
N ARG A 82 1.70 -13.11 8.92
CA ARG A 82 3.01 -12.84 9.53
C ARG A 82 3.70 -11.70 8.82
N GLU A 83 4.61 -11.03 9.51
CA GLU A 83 5.47 -10.00 8.94
C GLU A 83 6.92 -10.30 9.32
N ALA A 84 7.79 -10.36 8.34
CA ALA A 84 9.20 -10.69 8.53
C ALA A 84 10.07 -10.03 7.43
N PRO A 85 11.33 -9.66 7.71
CA PRO A 85 12.05 -9.75 8.98
C PRO A 85 11.66 -8.67 9.98
N LYS A 86 10.83 -7.74 9.60
CA LYS A 86 10.32 -6.63 10.40
C LYS A 86 8.83 -6.43 10.16
N SER A 87 8.14 -5.96 11.18
CA SER A 87 6.77 -5.50 11.09
C SER A 87 6.74 -3.98 10.91
N TYR A 88 5.86 -3.49 10.05
CA TYR A 88 5.65 -2.07 9.83
C TYR A 88 4.65 -1.52 10.85
N ILE A 89 5.06 -0.56 11.65
CA ILE A 89 4.16 0.12 12.59
C ILE A 89 3.64 1.42 12.00
N ARG A 90 4.55 2.28 11.55
CA ARG A 90 4.26 3.59 10.97
C ARG A 90 5.46 4.08 10.18
N LYS A 91 5.29 5.20 9.47
CA LYS A 91 6.37 5.81 8.69
C LYS A 91 7.69 5.84 9.47
N LEU A 92 8.74 5.26 8.91
CA LEU A 92 10.09 5.15 9.45
C LEU A 92 10.22 4.35 10.76
N THR A 93 9.19 3.66 11.19
CA THR A 93 9.22 2.85 12.41
C THR A 93 8.92 1.40 12.08
N LEU A 94 9.89 0.54 12.35
CA LEU A 94 9.78 -0.91 12.19
C LEU A 94 9.91 -1.59 13.55
N ALA A 95 9.08 -2.59 13.78
CA ALA A 95 9.14 -3.48 14.92
C ALA A 95 9.84 -4.81 14.55
N PRO A 96 10.14 -5.67 15.51
CA PRO A 96 10.50 -7.06 15.26
C PRO A 96 9.47 -7.79 14.41
N ALA A 97 9.85 -8.94 13.88
CA ALA A 97 8.95 -9.83 13.15
C ALA A 97 7.73 -10.20 13.99
N VAL A 98 6.60 -10.40 13.34
CA VAL A 98 5.34 -10.80 14.00
C VAL A 98 4.81 -12.07 13.33
N THR A 99 4.33 -13.00 14.15
CA THR A 99 3.60 -14.20 13.72
C THR A 99 2.25 -14.25 14.38
N ALA A 100 1.19 -14.38 13.58
CA ALA A 100 -0.16 -14.54 14.10
C ALA A 100 -0.54 -16.02 14.22
N TYR A 101 -1.35 -16.31 15.22
CA TYR A 101 -1.93 -17.62 15.51
C TYR A 101 -3.44 -17.50 15.59
N GLN A 102 -4.15 -18.38 14.94
CA GLN A 102 -5.60 -18.45 14.98
C GLN A 102 -6.05 -19.59 15.90
N LEU A 103 -6.90 -19.28 16.86
CA LEU A 103 -7.57 -20.30 17.65
C LEU A 103 -8.72 -20.90 16.83
N LEU A 104 -8.64 -22.20 16.61
CA LEU A 104 -9.69 -22.97 15.93
C LEU A 104 -10.34 -23.94 16.91
N LYS A 105 -11.67 -23.99 16.91
CA LYS A 105 -12.43 -24.99 17.63
C LYS A 105 -12.55 -26.26 16.80
N LYS A 106 -12.73 -27.37 17.47
CA LYS A 106 -12.97 -28.65 16.80
C LYS A 106 -14.15 -28.56 15.83
N GLY A 107 -13.92 -28.88 14.57
CA GLY A 107 -14.93 -28.85 13.51
C GLY A 107 -15.04 -27.49 12.78
N GLU A 108 -14.31 -26.47 13.18
CA GLU A 108 -14.22 -25.24 12.41
C GLU A 108 -13.38 -25.43 11.15
N THR A 109 -13.84 -24.80 10.07
CA THR A 109 -13.14 -24.79 8.77
C THR A 109 -12.99 -23.38 8.30
N ILE A 110 -11.80 -23.05 7.82
CA ILE A 110 -11.49 -21.79 7.14
C ILE A 110 -11.13 -22.13 5.69
N LEU A 111 -11.87 -21.57 4.75
CA LEU A 111 -11.56 -21.69 3.33
C LEU A 111 -10.81 -20.45 2.87
N LEU A 112 -9.67 -20.66 2.24
CA LEU A 112 -8.79 -19.62 1.74
C LEU A 112 -8.43 -19.95 0.29
N THR A 113 -8.51 -18.95 -0.59
CA THR A 113 -8.29 -19.17 -2.02
C THR A 113 -7.19 -18.25 -2.53
N TRP A 114 -6.12 -18.84 -3.04
CA TRP A 114 -5.07 -18.15 -3.78
C TRP A 114 -5.03 -18.62 -5.22
N GLN A 115 -4.60 -17.75 -6.08
CA GLN A 115 -4.36 -18.06 -7.48
C GLN A 115 -2.89 -17.83 -7.81
N ILE A 116 -2.29 -18.77 -8.51
CA ILE A 116 -0.96 -18.64 -9.07
C ILE A 116 -1.13 -18.36 -10.56
N VAL A 117 -0.50 -17.29 -11.03
CA VAL A 117 -0.43 -16.93 -12.45
C VAL A 117 1.02 -16.94 -12.88
N GLU A 118 1.29 -17.59 -13.99
CA GLU A 118 2.61 -17.61 -14.61
C GLU A 118 2.52 -17.25 -16.08
N GLY A 119 3.60 -16.73 -16.62
CA GLY A 119 3.66 -16.34 -18.02
C GLY A 119 5.02 -15.80 -18.43
N GLU A 120 5.03 -15.22 -19.63
CA GLU A 120 6.20 -14.57 -20.20
C GLU A 120 5.86 -13.13 -20.55
N VAL A 121 6.79 -12.23 -20.29
CA VAL A 121 6.71 -10.79 -20.58
C VAL A 121 8.07 -10.31 -21.07
N LYS A 122 8.08 -9.25 -21.85
CA LYS A 122 9.32 -8.79 -22.52
C LYS A 122 10.32 -8.14 -21.56
N ASP A 123 9.84 -7.49 -20.50
CA ASP A 123 10.66 -6.75 -19.54
C ASP A 123 9.92 -6.54 -18.21
N TYR A 124 10.60 -5.90 -17.24
CA TYR A 124 10.03 -5.62 -15.92
C TYR A 124 8.83 -4.65 -15.98
N SER A 125 8.84 -3.68 -16.87
CA SER A 125 7.71 -2.73 -17.00
C SER A 125 6.47 -3.44 -17.53
N ASP A 126 6.65 -4.35 -18.47
CA ASP A 126 5.60 -5.19 -19.02
C ASP A 126 5.06 -6.16 -17.98
N PHE A 127 5.93 -6.73 -17.14
CA PHE A 127 5.54 -7.54 -15.98
C PHE A 127 4.65 -6.74 -15.01
N VAL A 128 5.07 -5.53 -14.63
CA VAL A 128 4.29 -4.68 -13.72
C VAL A 128 2.93 -4.33 -14.32
N ARG A 129 2.90 -3.90 -15.58
CA ARG A 129 1.67 -3.56 -16.29
C ARG A 129 0.72 -4.74 -16.35
N HIS A 130 1.18 -5.88 -16.84
CA HIS A 130 0.38 -7.10 -16.98
C HIS A 130 -0.18 -7.56 -15.63
N THR A 131 0.64 -7.53 -14.59
CA THR A 131 0.22 -7.92 -13.24
C THR A 131 -0.87 -7.01 -12.67
N TRP A 132 -0.75 -5.69 -12.85
CA TRP A 132 -1.76 -4.73 -12.39
C TRP A 132 -3.05 -4.80 -13.19
N GLU A 133 -2.98 -4.92 -14.51
CA GLU A 133 -4.16 -5.12 -15.37
C GLU A 133 -4.89 -6.39 -14.95
N TYR A 134 -4.17 -7.48 -14.77
CA TYR A 134 -4.74 -8.74 -14.31
C TYR A 134 -5.42 -8.63 -12.93
N CYS A 135 -4.79 -7.96 -11.97
CA CYS A 135 -5.39 -7.71 -10.66
C CYS A 135 -6.64 -6.85 -10.74
N TYR A 136 -6.61 -5.80 -11.54
CA TYR A 136 -7.76 -4.93 -11.74
C TYR A 136 -8.95 -5.72 -12.30
N ASP A 137 -8.73 -6.52 -13.33
CA ASP A 137 -9.77 -7.33 -13.96
C ASP A 137 -10.28 -8.44 -13.02
N THR A 138 -9.40 -9.02 -12.21
CA THR A 138 -9.75 -10.07 -11.26
C THR A 138 -10.59 -9.54 -10.08
N TYR A 139 -10.20 -8.42 -9.52
CA TYR A 139 -10.89 -7.87 -8.34
C TYR A 139 -12.07 -6.98 -8.69
N LEU A 140 -12.14 -6.46 -9.92
CA LEU A 140 -13.19 -5.56 -10.40
C LEU A 140 -13.61 -4.54 -9.33
N PRO A 141 -12.71 -3.67 -8.90
CA PRO A 141 -13.02 -2.73 -7.84
C PRO A 141 -14.21 -1.86 -8.25
N LYS A 142 -15.21 -1.81 -7.39
CA LYS A 142 -16.38 -0.97 -7.66
C LYS A 142 -15.92 0.48 -7.73
N PRO A 143 -16.42 1.24 -8.71
CA PRO A 143 -16.21 2.69 -8.73
C PRO A 143 -16.65 3.29 -7.38
N VAL A 144 -15.86 4.22 -6.89
CA VAL A 144 -16.26 5.01 -5.72
C VAL A 144 -17.33 5.98 -6.18
N ASP A 145 -18.51 5.89 -5.58
CA ASP A 145 -19.54 6.92 -5.76
C ASP A 145 -19.13 8.17 -4.96
N ALA A 146 -18.39 9.04 -5.64
CA ALA A 146 -17.89 10.25 -5.03
C ALA A 146 -19.03 11.27 -4.93
N PRO A 147 -19.25 11.92 -3.76
CA PRO A 147 -20.33 12.89 -3.58
C PRO A 147 -20.12 14.19 -4.37
N TYR A 148 -18.97 14.34 -5.01
CA TYR A 148 -18.60 15.54 -5.77
C TYR A 148 -18.11 15.16 -7.16
N SER A 149 -18.33 16.05 -8.13
CA SER A 149 -17.78 15.88 -9.48
C SER A 149 -16.25 15.97 -9.47
N ILE A 150 -15.62 15.39 -10.48
CA ILE A 150 -14.16 15.46 -10.66
C ILE A 150 -13.72 16.92 -10.82
N GLU A 151 -14.48 17.72 -11.53
CA GLU A 151 -14.23 19.15 -11.74
C GLU A 151 -14.27 19.91 -10.41
N TYR A 152 -15.28 19.67 -9.59
CA TYR A 152 -15.35 20.27 -8.26
C TYR A 152 -14.15 19.86 -7.38
N MET A 153 -13.77 18.60 -7.40
CA MET A 153 -12.60 18.12 -6.65
C MET A 153 -11.31 18.77 -7.13
N LYS A 154 -11.10 18.88 -8.45
CA LYS A 154 -9.93 19.55 -9.03
C LYS A 154 -9.87 21.02 -8.61
N GLN A 155 -10.97 21.75 -8.74
CA GLN A 155 -11.07 23.15 -8.34
C GLN A 155 -10.78 23.33 -6.84
N THR A 156 -11.42 22.52 -6.00
CA THR A 156 -11.23 22.59 -4.54
C THR A 156 -9.77 22.34 -4.15
N LEU A 157 -9.14 21.33 -4.73
CA LEU A 157 -7.73 21.04 -4.49
C LEU A 157 -6.82 22.16 -5.00
N SER A 158 -7.10 22.73 -6.16
CA SER A 158 -6.32 23.84 -6.70
C SER A 158 -6.45 25.09 -5.84
N GLN A 159 -7.65 25.42 -5.39
CA GLN A 159 -7.89 26.52 -4.43
C GLN A 159 -7.16 26.30 -3.11
N PHE A 160 -7.17 25.07 -2.61
CA PHE A 160 -6.41 24.73 -1.40
C PHE A 160 -4.92 24.99 -1.58
N PHE A 161 -4.35 24.59 -2.70
CA PHE A 161 -2.93 24.86 -2.97
C PHE A 161 -2.64 26.35 -3.13
N VAL A 162 -3.49 27.10 -3.83
CA VAL A 162 -3.34 28.55 -3.92
C VAL A 162 -3.38 29.20 -2.55
N SER A 163 -4.33 28.82 -1.69
CA SER A 163 -4.42 29.35 -0.31
C SER A 163 -3.22 28.98 0.58
N SER A 164 -2.51 27.94 0.21
CA SER A 164 -1.31 27.47 0.92
C SER A 164 -0.01 28.13 0.47
N PHE A 165 -0.08 28.97 -0.56
CA PHE A 165 1.08 29.67 -1.09
C PHE A 165 1.61 30.71 -0.09
N VAL A 166 2.95 30.80 0.02
CA VAL A 166 3.61 31.74 0.92
C VAL A 166 4.23 32.86 0.11
N ASP A 167 3.57 34.01 0.05
CA ASP A 167 3.96 35.17 -0.78
C ASP A 167 5.41 35.65 -0.53
N LYS A 168 5.86 35.57 0.71
CA LYS A 168 7.21 35.98 1.09
C LYS A 168 8.31 35.15 0.45
N TYR A 169 8.02 33.88 0.14
CA TYR A 169 8.99 32.95 -0.44
C TYR A 169 8.38 32.30 -1.68
N PRO A 170 8.66 32.83 -2.87
CA PRO A 170 8.13 32.28 -4.12
C PRO A 170 8.40 30.77 -4.25
N LEU A 171 7.46 30.05 -4.78
CA LEU A 171 7.49 28.59 -4.98
C LEU A 171 7.44 27.77 -3.68
N VAL A 172 6.99 28.36 -2.59
CA VAL A 172 6.87 27.66 -1.30
C VAL A 172 5.43 27.63 -0.84
N TYR A 173 5.02 26.46 -0.38
CA TYR A 173 3.67 26.21 0.12
C TYR A 173 3.73 25.80 1.60
N ASN A 174 2.71 26.20 2.35
CA ASN A 174 2.58 25.79 3.73
C ASN A 174 2.07 24.33 3.79
N SER A 175 2.69 23.50 4.62
CA SER A 175 2.45 22.06 4.67
C SER A 175 1.36 21.61 5.62
N GLY A 176 0.71 22.48 6.33
CA GLY A 176 -0.21 22.03 7.38
C GLY A 176 -1.57 22.72 7.42
N ILE A 177 -2.62 21.95 7.60
CA ILE A 177 -3.93 22.42 8.00
C ILE A 177 -4.16 22.03 9.45
N HIS A 178 -4.61 22.98 10.25
CA HIS A 178 -5.08 22.69 11.59
C HIS A 178 -6.53 22.23 11.52
N LEU A 179 -6.75 20.93 11.61
CA LEU A 179 -8.07 20.29 11.42
C LEU A 179 -9.20 20.83 12.31
N ARG A 180 -8.88 21.45 13.46
CA ARG A 180 -9.89 22.02 14.34
C ARG A 180 -10.33 23.43 13.98
N THR A 181 -9.50 24.15 13.25
CA THR A 181 -9.70 25.58 12.96
C THR A 181 -9.81 25.89 11.48
N ASP A 182 -9.69 24.89 10.61
CA ASP A 182 -9.56 25.02 9.16
C ASP A 182 -8.54 26.06 8.70
N ALA A 183 -7.61 26.40 9.58
CA ALA A 183 -6.57 27.37 9.31
C ALA A 183 -5.29 26.67 8.85
N CYS A 184 -4.64 27.26 7.87
CA CYS A 184 -3.27 26.84 7.52
C CYS A 184 -2.37 27.10 8.71
N THR A 185 -1.68 26.07 9.19
CA THR A 185 -0.74 26.23 10.29
C THR A 185 0.54 26.89 9.77
N SER A 186 0.86 28.05 10.29
CA SER A 186 2.13 28.71 10.05
C SER A 186 3.23 28.16 10.95
N ASN A 187 3.51 26.87 10.88
CA ASN A 187 4.58 26.27 11.69
C ASN A 187 6.00 26.66 11.24
N GLY A 188 6.12 27.65 10.40
CA GLY A 188 7.41 28.09 9.88
C GLY A 188 8.11 27.10 8.96
N GLN A 189 7.46 25.98 8.65
CA GLN A 189 7.95 24.97 7.72
C GLN A 189 7.32 25.20 6.36
N ALA A 190 8.07 25.87 5.55
CA ALA A 190 7.80 25.99 4.15
C ALA A 190 8.40 24.77 3.43
N GLU A 191 7.57 23.93 2.85
CA GLU A 191 8.03 22.71 2.22
C GLU A 191 8.10 22.85 0.70
N VAL A 192 9.32 22.83 0.19
CA VAL A 192 9.59 22.94 -1.25
C VAL A 192 9.34 21.63 -2.00
N GLY A 193 9.35 20.50 -1.34
CA GLY A 193 9.32 19.22 -2.03
C GLY A 193 8.33 18.18 -1.52
N PHE A 194 7.90 18.28 -0.29
CA PHE A 194 7.13 17.20 0.33
C PHE A 194 5.64 17.24 -0.02
N ILE A 195 5.03 18.42 -0.03
CA ILE A 195 3.64 18.62 -0.51
C ILE A 195 3.59 18.62 -2.04
N GLY A 196 4.53 17.98 -2.57
CA GLY A 196 4.37 17.48 -3.85
C GLY A 196 4.62 18.48 -4.93
N ARG A 197 5.79 18.80 -5.06
CA ARG A 197 5.98 19.14 -6.44
C ARG A 197 5.39 20.50 -6.73
N VAL A 198 5.98 21.47 -6.13
CA VAL A 198 5.63 22.90 -6.26
C VAL A 198 5.29 23.29 -7.70
N LEU A 199 6.03 22.78 -8.68
CA LEU A 199 5.77 23.03 -10.09
C LEU A 199 4.45 22.38 -10.57
N LEU A 200 4.14 21.19 -10.10
CA LEU A 200 2.89 20.52 -10.48
C LEU A 200 1.67 21.19 -9.82
N ASN A 201 1.83 21.69 -8.60
CA ASN A 201 0.77 22.46 -7.94
C ASN A 201 0.53 23.80 -8.63
N ALA A 202 1.59 24.49 -9.04
CA ALA A 202 1.49 25.70 -9.82
C ALA A 202 0.81 25.47 -11.18
N PHE A 203 1.18 24.38 -11.85
CA PHE A 203 0.54 23.97 -13.11
C PHE A 203 -0.94 23.63 -12.91
N ASN A 204 -1.27 22.84 -11.90
CA ASN A 204 -2.66 22.52 -11.60
C ASN A 204 -3.48 23.75 -11.18
N ALA A 205 -2.89 24.68 -10.45
CA ALA A 205 -3.55 25.94 -10.10
C ALA A 205 -3.80 26.81 -11.34
N TRP A 206 -2.88 26.80 -12.28
CA TRP A 206 -3.05 27.53 -13.55
C TRP A 206 -4.08 26.86 -14.46
N GLU A 207 -4.06 25.53 -14.56
CA GLU A 207 -4.96 24.80 -15.48
C GLU A 207 -6.40 24.65 -14.92
N TYR A 208 -6.54 24.48 -13.60
CA TYR A 208 -7.81 24.16 -12.98
C TYR A 208 -8.27 25.20 -11.94
N GLY A 209 -7.45 26.17 -11.67
CA GLY A 209 -7.58 27.00 -10.48
C GLY A 209 -8.32 28.31 -10.64
N TRP A 210 -8.70 28.77 -11.81
CA TRP A 210 -9.49 30.00 -11.94
C TRP A 210 -9.46 30.66 -13.32
N GLU A 211 -10.59 31.05 -13.71
CA GLU A 211 -10.78 32.34 -14.39
C GLU A 211 -11.08 33.42 -13.34
#